data_77a47ffa461d695ea5005217d8600632
#
_entry.id   77a47ffa461d695ea5005217d8600632
#
_cell.length_a   1.000
_cell.length_b   1.000
_cell.length_c   1.000
_cell.angle_alpha   90.00
_cell.angle_beta   90.00
_cell.angle_gamma   90.00
#
_symmetry.space_group_name_H-M   'P 1'
#
loop_
_entity.id
_entity.type
_entity.pdbx_description
1 polymer ?
#
loop_
_entity_poly.entity_id
_entity_poly.type
_entity_poly.pdbx_seq_one_letter_code
_entity_poly.pdbx_strand_id
1 'polypeptide(L)'
;MMKRRILSTLLAAGMALTLVACGSPDSSQSSAPSQSPDLPPVEDLTGVDTSAIPGVEDGVLTVGMECTYAPYNWTQSDDSNGAVEISNNPGSYANGYDVMMAKRICEAYGWELEIMALEWGGLTAGLQSG
;
A
#
# COMPACT_ATOMS: atom_id res chain seq x y z
N MET A 1 -19.91 -70.47 9.09
CA MET A 1 -21.31 -70.80 8.70
C MET A 1 -21.89 -69.72 7.83
N MET A 2 -22.20 -70.17 6.61
CA MET A 2 -23.29 -69.77 5.67
C MET A 2 -23.41 -68.29 5.40
N LYS A 3 -22.95 -67.84 4.21
CA LYS A 3 -23.67 -67.77 2.92
C LYS A 3 -25.03 -67.06 3.00
N ARG A 4 -25.14 -65.90 2.32
CA ARG A 4 -26.08 -65.74 1.23
C ARG A 4 -25.82 -64.47 0.42
N ARG A 5 -25.52 -64.72 -0.83
CA ARG A 5 -25.58 -63.78 -1.96
C ARG A 5 -27.07 -63.48 -2.25
N ILE A 6 -27.38 -62.25 -2.60
CA ILE A 6 -28.45 -62.00 -3.58
C ILE A 6 -27.99 -60.88 -4.49
N LEU A 7 -27.86 -61.24 -5.71
CA LEU A 7 -27.69 -60.48 -6.93
C LEU A 7 -29.08 -59.97 -7.37
N SER A 8 -29.21 -58.74 -7.70
CA SER A 8 -30.29 -58.28 -8.59
C SER A 8 -29.84 -57.10 -9.40
N THR A 9 -29.85 -57.34 -10.65
CA THR A 9 -29.56 -56.52 -11.83
C THR A 9 -30.73 -55.65 -12.24
N LEU A 10 -30.42 -54.66 -13.09
CA LEU A 10 -31.21 -53.92 -14.07
C LEU A 10 -32.01 -52.74 -13.52
N LEU A 11 -32.03 -51.56 -14.14
CA LEU A 11 -32.11 -51.23 -15.57
C LEU A 11 -31.79 -49.74 -15.78
N ALA A 12 -31.21 -49.45 -16.88
CA ALA A 12 -30.90 -48.19 -17.52
C ALA A 12 -32.03 -47.15 -17.59
N ALA A 13 -31.70 -45.90 -17.55
CA ALA A 13 -32.22 -44.91 -18.47
C ALA A 13 -31.34 -43.66 -18.40
N GLY A 14 -30.77 -43.28 -19.51
CA GLY A 14 -29.88 -42.15 -19.68
C GLY A 14 -30.58 -40.80 -19.59
N MET A 15 -29.86 -39.86 -19.07
CA MET A 15 -29.99 -38.47 -19.46
C MET A 15 -28.59 -37.86 -19.52
N ALA A 16 -28.12 -37.70 -20.74
CA ALA A 16 -26.94 -36.89 -21.03
C ALA A 16 -27.29 -35.43 -20.81
N LEU A 17 -26.85 -34.88 -19.70
CA LEU A 17 -26.69 -33.43 -19.56
C LEU A 17 -25.23 -33.13 -19.83
N THR A 18 -24.95 -32.62 -20.99
CA THR A 18 -23.68 -31.98 -21.31
C THR A 18 -23.55 -30.68 -20.52
N LEU A 19 -22.94 -30.76 -19.36
CA LEU A 19 -22.38 -29.58 -18.71
C LEU A 19 -21.05 -29.29 -19.40
N VAL A 20 -21.06 -28.27 -20.22
CA VAL A 20 -19.83 -27.60 -20.67
C VAL A 20 -19.19 -26.96 -19.42
N ALA A 21 -18.29 -27.69 -18.80
CA ALA A 21 -17.40 -27.12 -17.81
C ALA A 21 -16.28 -26.41 -18.56
N CYS A 22 -16.43 -25.13 -18.74
CA CYS A 22 -15.30 -24.24 -18.99
C CYS A 22 -14.48 -24.15 -17.72
N GLY A 23 -13.18 -24.33 -17.87
CA GLY A 23 -12.22 -23.80 -16.93
C GLY A 23 -11.46 -24.84 -16.13
N SER A 24 -10.31 -25.22 -16.66
CA SER A 24 -9.18 -25.71 -15.86
C SER A 24 -8.89 -24.70 -14.74
N PRO A 25 -8.64 -25.13 -13.51
CA PRO A 25 -8.04 -24.27 -12.54
C PRO A 25 -6.54 -24.21 -12.85
N ASP A 26 -6.19 -23.27 -13.69
CA ASP A 26 -4.81 -22.80 -13.74
C ASP A 26 -4.62 -22.04 -12.44
N SER A 27 -3.75 -22.55 -11.58
CA SER A 27 -3.34 -21.91 -10.33
C SER A 27 -2.41 -20.76 -10.65
N SER A 28 -2.92 -19.79 -11.39
CA SER A 28 -2.34 -18.48 -11.47
C SER A 28 -2.80 -17.74 -10.23
N GLN A 29 -1.91 -17.64 -9.24
CA GLN A 29 -1.97 -16.63 -8.22
C GLN A 29 -2.23 -15.30 -8.91
N SER A 30 -3.47 -14.87 -8.86
CA SER A 30 -3.83 -13.50 -9.15
C SER A 30 -3.21 -12.66 -8.03
N SER A 31 -1.95 -12.29 -8.23
CA SER A 31 -1.42 -11.10 -7.62
C SER A 31 -2.36 -10.01 -8.06
N ALA A 32 -3.24 -9.56 -7.17
CA ALA A 32 -3.98 -8.33 -7.40
C ALA A 32 -2.94 -7.29 -7.79
N PRO A 33 -3.06 -6.65 -8.95
CA PRO A 33 -2.16 -5.56 -9.26
C PRO A 33 -2.40 -4.53 -8.15
N SER A 34 -1.37 -4.25 -7.38
CA SER A 34 -1.29 -3.07 -6.55
C SER A 34 -1.23 -1.90 -7.53
N GLN A 35 -2.38 -1.58 -8.10
CA GLN A 35 -2.52 -0.37 -8.90
C GLN A 35 -2.61 0.76 -7.90
N SER A 36 -1.46 1.34 -7.61
CA SER A 36 -1.45 2.75 -7.25
C SER A 36 -2.29 3.45 -8.32
N PRO A 37 -3.25 4.30 -7.94
CA PRO A 37 -4.02 5.04 -8.93
C PRO A 37 -3.01 5.69 -9.90
N ASP A 38 -3.28 5.62 -11.21
CA ASP A 38 -2.47 6.26 -12.24
C ASP A 38 -2.53 7.78 -11.98
N LEU A 39 -1.67 8.24 -11.10
CA LEU A 39 -1.52 9.65 -10.83
C LEU A 39 -0.78 10.29 -12.01
N PRO A 40 -1.17 11.51 -12.41
CA PRO A 40 -0.47 12.22 -13.46
C PRO A 40 1.02 12.38 -13.10
N PRO A 41 1.91 12.45 -14.09
CA PRO A 41 3.33 12.71 -13.85
C PRO A 41 3.51 13.94 -12.96
N VAL A 42 4.53 13.90 -12.11
CA VAL A 42 4.92 15.07 -11.31
C VAL A 42 5.64 16.05 -12.22
N GLU A 43 5.33 17.33 -12.09
CA GLU A 43 6.05 18.40 -12.79
C GLU A 43 7.46 18.52 -12.19
N ASP A 44 8.47 18.70 -13.04
CA ASP A 44 9.85 18.93 -12.60
C ASP A 44 10.03 20.39 -12.17
N LEU A 45 10.21 20.60 -10.87
CA LEU A 45 10.41 21.88 -10.23
C LEU A 45 11.81 22.03 -9.62
N THR A 46 12.76 21.14 -9.96
CA THR A 46 14.13 21.16 -9.40
C THR A 46 14.91 22.46 -9.72
N GLY A 47 14.47 23.20 -10.74
CA GLY A 47 15.05 24.51 -11.09
C GLY A 47 14.40 25.71 -10.41
N VAL A 48 13.39 25.50 -9.57
CA VAL A 48 12.73 26.60 -8.86
C VAL A 48 13.58 27.05 -7.68
N ASP A 49 13.72 28.38 -7.51
CA ASP A 49 14.40 28.94 -6.34
C ASP A 49 13.56 28.73 -5.07
N THR A 50 14.05 27.87 -4.19
CA THR A 50 13.41 27.53 -2.91
C THR A 50 14.10 28.18 -1.71
N SER A 51 15.06 29.06 -1.92
CA SER A 51 15.84 29.71 -0.86
C SER A 51 15.00 30.53 0.14
N ALA A 52 13.78 30.89 -0.24
CA ALA A 52 12.83 31.59 0.64
C ALA A 52 11.90 30.64 1.41
N ILE A 53 12.02 29.34 1.23
CA ILE A 53 11.20 28.34 1.93
C ILE A 53 12.00 27.82 3.12
N PRO A 54 11.62 28.16 4.36
CA PRO A 54 12.34 27.68 5.52
C PRO A 54 12.11 26.18 5.73
N GLY A 55 13.12 25.48 6.25
CA GLY A 55 13.03 24.07 6.61
C GLY A 55 13.29 23.08 5.47
N VAL A 56 13.85 23.56 4.34
CA VAL A 56 14.30 22.71 3.22
C VAL A 56 15.67 23.12 2.70
N GLU A 57 16.40 23.90 3.49
CA GLU A 57 17.72 24.46 3.10
C GLU A 57 18.78 23.38 2.91
N ASP A 58 18.62 22.24 3.56
CA ASP A 58 19.47 21.04 3.45
C ASP A 58 19.03 20.07 2.35
N GLY A 59 17.93 20.37 1.64
CA GLY A 59 17.36 19.51 0.63
C GLY A 59 16.50 18.38 1.18
N VAL A 60 16.09 18.46 2.45
CA VAL A 60 15.22 17.48 3.11
C VAL A 60 13.90 18.15 3.48
N LEU A 61 12.78 17.51 3.14
CA LEU A 61 11.46 17.90 3.64
C LEU A 61 11.10 17.00 4.83
N THR A 62 11.17 17.53 6.04
CA THR A 62 10.70 16.82 7.22
C THR A 62 9.22 17.07 7.45
N VAL A 63 8.43 15.98 7.49
CA VAL A 63 6.98 16.04 7.67
C VAL A 63 6.57 15.38 8.98
N GLY A 64 6.03 16.17 9.90
CA GLY A 64 5.41 15.68 11.13
C GLY A 64 3.97 15.23 10.88
N MET A 65 3.62 14.03 11.32
CA MET A 65 2.25 13.50 11.26
C MET A 65 2.01 12.50 12.38
N GLU A 66 0.73 12.21 12.68
CA GLU A 66 0.42 11.28 13.78
C GLU A 66 0.77 9.82 13.48
N CYS A 67 0.77 9.42 12.21
CA CYS A 67 0.96 8.04 11.74
C CYS A 67 -0.03 7.03 12.35
N THR A 68 -1.22 7.49 12.74
CA THR A 68 -2.28 6.69 13.37
C THR A 68 -3.65 6.89 12.72
N TYR A 69 -3.75 7.68 11.67
CA TYR A 69 -5.01 8.13 11.08
C TYR A 69 -5.21 7.59 9.65
N ALA A 70 -5.56 6.32 9.52
CA ALA A 70 -5.91 5.71 8.23
C ALA A 70 -7.21 6.31 7.65
N PRO A 71 -7.33 6.47 6.32
CA PRO A 71 -6.38 6.15 5.26
C PRO A 71 -5.39 7.28 4.93
N TYR A 72 -5.33 8.32 5.72
CA TYR A 72 -4.51 9.49 5.44
C TYR A 72 -3.05 9.25 5.82
N ASN A 73 -2.80 8.84 7.06
CA ASN A 73 -1.46 8.44 7.51
C ASN A 73 -1.57 7.35 8.59
N TRP A 74 -0.84 6.26 8.41
CA TRP A 74 -0.80 5.16 9.38
C TRP A 74 0.56 4.50 9.43
N THR A 75 0.84 3.76 10.49
CA THR A 75 2.08 3.00 10.67
C THR A 75 1.89 1.56 10.18
N GLN A 76 2.89 1.03 9.49
CA GLN A 76 3.05 -0.37 9.13
C GLN A 76 4.46 -0.89 9.48
N SER A 77 4.66 -2.21 9.37
CA SER A 77 5.89 -2.88 9.84
C SER A 77 6.96 -3.05 8.77
N ASP A 78 6.70 -2.65 7.54
CA ASP A 78 7.61 -2.79 6.41
C ASP A 78 7.43 -1.64 5.39
N ASP A 79 8.32 -1.60 4.40
CA ASP A 79 8.34 -0.61 3.33
C ASP A 79 7.38 -0.90 2.17
N SER A 80 6.52 -1.91 2.29
CA SER A 80 5.59 -2.31 1.23
C SER A 80 4.70 -1.15 0.80
N ASN A 81 4.24 -1.18 -0.45
CA ASN A 81 3.41 -0.13 -1.07
C ASN A 81 4.03 1.27 -1.01
N GLY A 82 5.36 1.36 -0.93
CA GLY A 82 6.09 2.61 -0.94
C GLY A 82 6.00 3.41 0.36
N ALA A 83 5.79 2.73 1.48
CA ALA A 83 5.87 3.34 2.80
C ALA A 83 7.27 3.89 3.07
N VAL A 84 7.35 4.90 3.92
CA VAL A 84 8.58 5.62 4.28
C VAL A 84 8.91 5.33 5.74
N GLU A 85 10.16 4.99 6.04
CA GLU A 85 10.58 4.78 7.42
C GLU A 85 10.33 6.03 8.29
N ILE A 86 9.83 5.81 9.49
CA ILE A 86 9.59 6.89 10.46
C ILE A 86 10.90 7.16 11.19
N SER A 87 11.49 8.33 10.99
CA SER A 87 12.86 8.65 11.45
C SER A 87 13.03 8.56 12.96
N ASN A 88 12.03 8.93 13.72
CA ASN A 88 12.02 8.82 15.18
C ASN A 88 11.43 7.51 15.73
N ASN A 89 11.11 6.54 14.86
CA ASN A 89 10.65 5.22 15.24
C ASN A 89 11.19 4.13 14.29
N PRO A 90 12.49 3.81 14.37
CA PRO A 90 13.16 2.89 13.45
C PRO A 90 12.48 1.52 13.37
N GLY A 91 12.36 0.98 12.15
CA GLY A 91 11.67 -0.27 11.87
C GLY A 91 10.13 -0.14 11.79
N SER A 92 9.61 1.07 11.88
CA SER A 92 8.22 1.40 11.58
C SER A 92 8.16 2.31 10.36
N TYR A 93 7.11 2.16 9.55
CA TYR A 93 6.98 2.85 8.28
C TYR A 93 5.63 3.55 8.20
N ALA A 94 5.64 4.79 7.73
CA ALA A 94 4.44 5.56 7.49
C ALA A 94 3.91 5.30 6.08
N ASN A 95 2.61 5.15 5.94
CA ASN A 95 1.94 5.04 4.65
C ASN A 95 0.62 5.83 4.67
N GLY A 96 0.05 6.05 3.51
CA GLY A 96 -1.22 6.73 3.34
C GLY A 96 -1.18 7.87 2.36
N TYR A 97 -2.34 8.54 2.25
CA TYR A 97 -2.52 9.65 1.31
C TYR A 97 -1.53 10.79 1.57
N ASP A 98 -1.34 11.17 2.83
CA ASP A 98 -0.46 12.28 3.21
C ASP A 98 1.00 11.97 2.89
N VAL A 99 1.45 10.72 3.15
CA VAL A 99 2.79 10.25 2.80
C VAL A 99 3.00 10.26 1.29
N MET A 100 1.99 9.79 0.52
CA MET A 100 2.06 9.81 -0.94
C MET A 100 2.16 11.24 -1.48
N MET A 101 1.43 12.19 -0.91
CA MET A 101 1.50 13.60 -1.30
C MET A 101 2.86 14.21 -0.95
N ALA A 102 3.41 13.94 0.23
CA ALA A 102 4.74 14.38 0.62
C ALA A 102 5.83 13.86 -0.33
N LYS A 103 5.77 12.57 -0.70
CA LYS A 103 6.68 11.97 -1.70
C LYS A 103 6.60 12.69 -3.04
N ARG A 104 5.41 13.03 -3.52
CA ARG A 104 5.24 13.75 -4.80
C ARG A 104 5.80 15.16 -4.75
N ILE A 105 5.67 15.85 -3.62
CA ILE A 105 6.31 17.16 -3.42
C ILE A 105 7.82 17.02 -3.48
N CYS A 106 8.40 16.06 -2.76
CA CYS A 106 9.83 15.80 -2.78
C CYS A 106 10.34 15.44 -4.19
N GLU A 107 9.60 14.59 -4.90
CA GLU A 107 9.91 14.24 -6.29
C GLU A 107 9.94 15.47 -7.20
N ALA A 108 8.97 16.40 -7.06
CA ALA A 108 8.90 17.61 -7.86
C ALA A 108 10.12 18.51 -7.66
N TYR A 109 10.53 18.73 -6.43
CA TYR A 109 11.62 19.64 -6.08
C TYR A 109 13.00 18.98 -6.00
N GLY A 110 13.09 17.66 -6.07
CA GLY A 110 14.32 16.90 -5.91
C GLY A 110 14.81 16.84 -4.47
N TRP A 111 13.89 16.93 -3.49
CA TRP A 111 14.21 16.82 -2.07
C TRP A 111 14.14 15.38 -1.56
N GLU A 112 14.82 15.10 -0.47
CA GLU A 112 14.62 13.89 0.32
C GLU A 112 13.42 14.07 1.26
N LEU A 113 12.73 12.97 1.59
CA LEU A 113 11.58 12.97 2.50
C LEU A 113 11.96 12.33 3.83
N GLU A 114 11.74 13.05 4.91
CA GLU A 114 11.79 12.54 6.27
C GLU A 114 10.39 12.58 6.91
N ILE A 115 9.96 11.47 7.52
CA ILE A 115 8.70 11.40 8.26
C ILE A 115 8.99 11.28 9.75
N MET A 116 8.38 12.16 10.55
CA MET A 116 8.39 12.11 12.01
C MET A 116 7.00 11.82 12.56
N ALA A 117 6.86 10.77 13.38
CA ALA A 117 5.63 10.53 14.11
C ALA A 117 5.55 11.44 15.35
N LEU A 118 4.49 12.23 15.42
CA LEU A 118 4.26 13.19 16.51
C LEU A 118 2.82 13.07 17.00
N GLU A 119 2.61 13.24 18.29
CA GLU A 119 1.25 13.40 18.82
C GLU A 119 0.60 14.67 18.28
N TRP A 120 -0.71 14.66 18.04
CA TRP A 120 -1.45 15.81 17.51
C TRP A 120 -1.12 17.14 18.19
N GLY A 121 -1.07 17.13 19.53
CA GLY A 121 -0.72 18.33 20.32
C GLY A 121 0.74 18.79 20.18
N GLY A 122 1.60 17.92 19.65
CA GLY A 122 3.02 18.22 19.44
C GLY A 122 3.34 18.82 18.08
N LEU A 123 2.46 18.67 17.09
CA LEU A 123 2.72 19.09 15.70
C LEU A 123 3.04 20.57 15.59
N THR A 124 2.25 21.44 16.25
CA THR A 124 2.50 22.90 16.21
C THR A 124 3.82 23.26 16.88
N ALA A 125 4.13 22.64 18.01
CA ALA A 125 5.40 22.89 18.70
C ALA A 125 6.61 22.39 17.90
N GLY A 126 6.48 21.21 17.27
CA GLY A 126 7.48 20.68 16.34
C GLY A 126 7.76 21.65 15.20
N LEU A 127 6.73 22.14 14.54
CA LEU A 127 6.88 23.10 13.43
C LEU A 127 7.53 24.44 13.87
N GLN A 128 7.31 24.89 15.11
CA GLN A 128 7.89 26.13 15.63
C GLN A 128 9.35 25.98 16.06
N SER A 129 9.77 24.77 16.38
CA SER A 129 11.14 24.51 16.86
C SER A 129 12.13 24.22 15.72
N GLY A 130 11.64 23.95 14.53
CA GLY A 130 12.45 23.56 13.37
C GLY A 130 12.75 22.07 13.35
#